data_7e74997941805125ea0fd101c7d74e3f
#
_entry.id   7e74997941805125ea0fd101c7d74e3f
#
_cell.length_a   1.000
_cell.length_b   1.000
_cell.length_c   1.000
_cell.angle_alpha   90.00
_cell.angle_beta   90.00
_cell.angle_gamma   90.00
#
_symmetry.space_group_name_H-M   'P 1'
#
loop_
_entity.id
_entity.type
_entity.pdbx_description
1 polymer ?
#
loop_
_entity_poly.entity_id
_entity_poly.type
_entity_poly.pdbx_seq_one_letter_code
_entity_poly.pdbx_strand_id
1 'polypeptide(L)'
;MLTMAQWTLIAVLAQLALAGYELWRIHMGLESKRWPQTTGKIGKAWQEDDFVRDIGDEEGTHSVYARYRYRVDARWYDGRRLSYGVTSRVRFNEALDLLHQLRAGGEVDVYYDPGKPQRAVLYPGSSAGNVVLLATWIVGATLTMALR
;
A
#
# COMPACT_ATOMS: atom_id res chain seq x y z
N MET A 1 -22.35 -21.78 20.22
CA MET A 1 -21.63 -20.63 20.77
C MET A 1 -20.15 -20.99 20.87
N LEU A 2 -19.26 -20.14 20.35
CA LEU A 2 -17.81 -20.35 20.50
C LEU A 2 -17.39 -20.07 21.95
N THR A 3 -16.46 -20.85 22.45
CA THR A 3 -15.86 -20.61 23.79
C THR A 3 -14.91 -19.41 23.75
N MET A 4 -14.61 -18.80 24.90
CA MET A 4 -13.63 -17.71 24.99
C MET A 4 -12.26 -18.11 24.42
N ALA A 5 -11.85 -19.36 24.64
CA ALA A 5 -10.59 -19.90 24.09
C ALA A 5 -10.59 -19.93 22.56
N GLN A 6 -11.71 -20.25 21.93
CA GLN A 6 -11.84 -20.27 20.46
C GLN A 6 -11.80 -18.84 19.89
N TRP A 7 -12.44 -17.88 20.54
CA TRP A 7 -12.36 -16.48 20.13
C TRP A 7 -10.92 -15.93 20.22
N THR A 8 -10.21 -16.24 21.30
CA THR A 8 -8.80 -15.85 21.46
C THR A 8 -7.93 -16.44 20.35
N LEU A 9 -8.11 -17.72 20.03
CA LEU A 9 -7.36 -18.36 18.95
C LEU A 9 -7.63 -17.70 17.59
N ILE A 10 -8.89 -17.41 17.29
CA ILE A 10 -9.29 -16.72 16.04
C ILE A 10 -8.62 -15.34 15.96
N ALA A 11 -8.66 -14.57 17.06
CA ALA A 11 -8.05 -13.24 17.12
C ALA A 11 -6.54 -13.29 16.87
N VAL A 12 -5.82 -14.22 17.50
CA VAL A 12 -4.37 -14.41 17.30
C VAL A 12 -4.06 -14.82 15.86
N LEU A 13 -4.81 -15.75 15.29
CA LEU A 13 -4.60 -16.16 13.90
C LEU A 13 -4.83 -15.01 12.91
N ALA A 14 -5.85 -14.17 13.15
CA ALA A 14 -6.11 -13.00 12.34
C ALA A 14 -4.94 -11.98 12.43
N GLN A 15 -4.43 -11.70 13.62
CA GLN A 15 -3.29 -10.81 13.82
C GLN A 15 -2.01 -11.33 13.15
N LEU A 16 -1.75 -12.63 13.23
CA LEU A 16 -0.60 -13.26 12.55
C LEU A 16 -0.74 -13.20 11.03
N ALA A 17 -1.94 -13.39 10.50
CA ALA A 17 -2.20 -13.24 9.06
C ALA A 17 -1.95 -11.80 8.59
N LEU A 18 -2.37 -10.79 9.36
CA LEU A 18 -2.10 -9.38 9.08
C LEU A 18 -0.61 -9.05 9.16
N ALA A 19 0.11 -9.57 10.17
CA ALA A 19 1.56 -9.44 10.26
C ALA A 19 2.27 -10.07 9.05
N GLY A 20 1.86 -11.25 8.62
CA GLY A 20 2.38 -11.91 7.41
C GLY A 20 2.12 -11.09 6.14
N TYR A 21 0.96 -10.46 6.02
CA TYR A 21 0.64 -9.57 4.92
C TYR A 21 1.54 -8.33 4.89
N GLU A 22 1.80 -7.69 6.05
CA GLU A 22 2.71 -6.54 6.14
C GLU A 22 4.16 -6.93 5.81
N LEU A 23 4.63 -8.08 6.27
CA LEU A 23 5.94 -8.63 5.89
C LEU A 23 6.07 -8.79 4.37
N TRP A 24 5.05 -9.36 3.73
CA TRP A 24 5.02 -9.50 2.28
C TRP A 24 5.06 -8.13 1.59
N ARG A 25 4.32 -7.12 2.09
CA ARG A 25 4.35 -5.75 1.55
C ARG A 25 5.72 -5.11 1.66
N ILE A 26 6.39 -5.26 2.81
CA ILE A 26 7.76 -4.76 3.03
C ILE A 26 8.71 -5.43 2.04
N HIS A 27 8.65 -6.75 1.92
CA HIS A 27 9.48 -7.51 0.99
C HIS A 27 9.29 -7.04 -0.45
N MET A 28 8.06 -6.97 -0.93
CA MET A 28 7.74 -6.49 -2.28
C MET A 28 8.17 -5.03 -2.50
N GLY A 29 8.04 -4.19 -1.48
CA GLY A 29 8.51 -2.82 -1.53
C GLY A 29 10.03 -2.74 -1.68
N LEU A 30 10.79 -3.53 -0.96
CA LEU A 30 12.25 -3.59 -1.07
C LEU A 30 12.69 -4.15 -2.43
N GLU A 31 12.03 -5.20 -2.91
CA GLU A 31 12.30 -5.77 -4.23
C GLU A 31 12.01 -4.78 -5.35
N SER A 32 10.93 -4.00 -5.24
CA SER A 32 10.54 -3.04 -6.27
C SER A 32 11.60 -1.96 -6.54
N LYS A 33 12.52 -1.71 -5.59
CA LYS A 33 13.69 -0.82 -5.82
C LYS A 33 14.69 -1.34 -6.85
N ARG A 34 14.65 -2.63 -7.13
CA ARG A 34 15.53 -3.30 -8.10
C ARG A 34 14.83 -3.59 -9.43
N TRP A 35 13.55 -3.26 -9.52
CA TRP A 35 12.76 -3.54 -10.71
C TRP A 35 13.19 -2.64 -11.88
N PRO A 36 13.18 -3.17 -13.10
CA PRO A 36 13.39 -2.37 -14.30
C PRO A 36 12.28 -1.33 -14.45
N GLN A 37 12.64 -0.22 -15.06
CA GLN A 37 11.78 0.92 -15.33
C GLN A 37 11.30 0.91 -16.78
N THR A 38 10.07 1.35 -17.00
CA THR A 38 9.50 1.65 -18.31
C THR A 38 8.64 2.91 -18.22
N THR A 39 8.42 3.56 -19.36
CA THR A 39 7.52 4.71 -19.41
C THR A 39 6.08 4.25 -19.51
N GLY A 40 5.22 4.81 -18.65
CA GLY A 40 3.77 4.63 -18.68
C GLY A 40 3.04 5.95 -18.89
N LYS A 41 1.73 5.85 -19.11
CA LYS A 41 0.83 7.01 -19.20
C LYS A 41 -0.26 6.90 -18.14
N ILE A 42 -0.53 8.01 -17.47
CA ILE A 42 -1.63 8.11 -16.51
C ILE A 42 -2.95 8.18 -17.27
N GLY A 43 -3.84 7.23 -16.99
CA GLY A 43 -5.21 7.27 -17.51
C GLY A 43 -6.12 8.14 -16.64
N LYS A 44 -6.07 7.96 -15.33
CA LYS A 44 -6.86 8.71 -14.34
C LYS A 44 -6.16 8.68 -12.99
N ALA A 45 -6.16 9.81 -12.29
CA ALA A 45 -5.81 9.89 -10.88
C ALA A 45 -6.96 10.57 -10.11
N TRP A 46 -7.22 10.13 -8.88
CA TRP A 46 -8.26 10.70 -8.02
C TRP A 46 -7.90 10.48 -6.55
N GLN A 47 -8.50 11.27 -5.69
CA GLN A 47 -8.42 11.09 -4.24
C GLN A 47 -9.77 10.62 -3.70
N GLU A 48 -9.73 9.91 -2.60
CA GLU A 48 -10.88 9.56 -1.78
C GLU A 48 -10.59 10.04 -0.35
N ASP A 49 -11.61 10.60 0.29
CA ASP A 49 -11.51 11.02 1.68
C ASP A 49 -11.60 9.76 2.56
N ASP A 50 -10.57 9.51 3.35
CA ASP A 50 -10.64 8.47 4.36
C ASP A 50 -11.52 8.96 5.51
N PHE A 51 -12.64 8.29 5.75
CA PHE A 51 -13.63 8.63 6.80
C PHE A 51 -13.10 8.48 8.24
N VAL A 52 -11.86 8.05 8.41
CA VAL A 52 -11.20 7.97 9.72
C VAL A 52 -10.66 9.35 10.07
N ARG A 53 -11.52 10.20 10.60
CA ARG A 53 -11.07 11.37 11.37
C ARG A 53 -10.45 10.84 12.65
N ASP A 54 -9.15 10.82 12.73
CA ASP A 54 -8.47 10.70 14.00
C ASP A 54 -8.87 11.90 14.88
N ILE A 55 -9.28 11.61 16.12
CA ILE A 55 -9.69 12.61 17.09
C ILE A 55 -8.49 13.55 17.33
N GLY A 56 -8.50 14.72 16.68
CA GLY A 56 -7.47 15.75 16.81
C GLY A 56 -6.81 16.22 15.52
N ASP A 57 -7.07 15.61 14.37
CA ASP A 57 -6.53 16.05 13.07
C ASP A 57 -7.63 16.83 12.32
N GLU A 58 -7.51 18.16 12.28
CA GLU A 58 -8.46 19.03 11.57
C GLU A 58 -8.38 18.84 10.04
N GLU A 59 -7.32 18.26 9.52
CA GLU A 59 -7.03 18.11 8.09
C GLU A 59 -7.20 16.67 7.56
N GLY A 60 -7.94 15.81 8.06
CA GLY A 60 -8.21 14.45 7.53
C GLY A 60 -7.14 13.84 6.60
N THR A 61 -6.96 12.56 6.63
CA THR A 61 -6.07 11.86 5.68
C THR A 61 -6.81 11.55 4.38
N HIS A 62 -6.14 11.72 3.25
CA HIS A 62 -6.67 11.46 1.91
C HIS A 62 -5.93 10.31 1.25
N SER A 63 -6.65 9.39 0.64
CA SER A 63 -6.08 8.32 -0.15
C SER A 63 -6.03 8.71 -1.63
N VAL A 64 -4.84 8.68 -2.21
CA VAL A 64 -4.63 8.95 -3.64
C VAL A 64 -4.56 7.65 -4.41
N TYR A 65 -5.28 7.61 -5.51
CA TYR A 65 -5.36 6.48 -6.44
C TYR A 65 -5.00 6.93 -7.85
N ALA A 66 -4.36 6.05 -8.62
CA ALA A 66 -4.12 6.27 -10.03
C ALA A 66 -4.33 4.99 -10.84
N ARG A 67 -4.74 5.16 -12.08
CA ARG A 67 -4.70 4.11 -13.10
C ARG A 67 -3.73 4.56 -14.18
N TYR A 68 -2.80 3.69 -14.53
CA TYR A 68 -1.80 3.94 -15.54
C TYR A 68 -1.62 2.72 -16.44
N ARG A 69 -1.20 2.99 -17.68
CA ARG A 69 -0.91 1.96 -18.67
C ARG A 69 0.54 2.06 -19.09
N TYR A 70 1.21 0.93 -19.21
CA TYR A 70 2.62 0.83 -19.58
C TYR A 70 2.85 -0.35 -20.51
N ARG A 71 3.99 -0.37 -21.17
CA ARG A 71 4.34 -1.40 -22.14
C ARG A 71 5.64 -2.10 -21.74
N VAL A 72 5.59 -3.44 -21.76
CA VAL A 72 6.76 -4.30 -21.56
C VAL A 72 6.80 -5.32 -22.70
N ASP A 73 7.91 -5.46 -23.40
CA ASP A 73 8.11 -6.43 -24.48
C ASP A 73 6.95 -6.46 -25.49
N ALA A 74 6.57 -5.29 -26.00
CA ALA A 74 5.46 -5.12 -26.94
C ALA A 74 4.04 -5.41 -26.41
N ARG A 75 3.86 -5.79 -25.15
CA ARG A 75 2.56 -6.01 -24.51
C ARG A 75 2.18 -4.83 -23.62
N TRP A 76 0.88 -4.49 -23.60
CA TRP A 76 0.34 -3.46 -22.76
C TRP A 76 -0.18 -4.04 -21.44
N TYR A 77 0.07 -3.35 -20.35
CA TYR A 77 -0.38 -3.68 -19.01
C TYR A 77 -1.03 -2.46 -18.35
N ASP A 78 -2.03 -2.72 -17.50
CA ASP A 78 -2.70 -1.69 -16.72
C ASP A 78 -2.29 -1.83 -15.24
N GLY A 79 -1.76 -0.76 -14.67
CA GLY A 79 -1.36 -0.66 -13.26
C GLY A 79 -2.32 0.21 -12.46
N ARG A 80 -2.42 -0.08 -11.15
CA ARG A 80 -3.23 0.71 -10.19
C ARG A 80 -2.50 0.99 -8.90
N ARG A 81 -1.39 0.31 -8.67
CA ARG A 81 -0.65 0.43 -7.41
C ARG A 81 0.36 1.55 -7.49
N LEU A 82 0.25 2.52 -6.58
CA LEU A 82 1.24 3.60 -6.47
C LEU A 82 2.52 3.07 -5.84
N SER A 83 2.42 2.34 -4.73
CA SER A 83 3.56 1.77 -4.01
C SER A 83 3.14 0.59 -3.14
N TYR A 84 4.10 -0.15 -2.59
CA TYR A 84 3.87 -1.14 -1.53
C TYR A 84 3.91 -0.52 -0.12
N GLY A 85 4.34 0.73 0.00
CA GLY A 85 4.29 1.51 1.23
C GLY A 85 2.88 2.01 1.57
N VAL A 86 2.74 2.63 2.74
CA VAL A 86 1.50 3.33 3.18
C VAL A 86 1.43 4.74 2.58
N THR A 87 1.94 4.93 1.37
CA THR A 87 2.09 6.23 0.71
C THR A 87 0.77 6.78 0.14
N SER A 88 -0.30 6.01 0.20
CA SER A 88 -1.62 6.47 -0.30
C SER A 88 -2.36 7.36 0.70
N ARG A 89 -1.99 7.33 1.99
CA ARG A 89 -2.57 8.21 3.01
C ARG A 89 -1.64 9.38 3.23
N VAL A 90 -2.02 10.51 2.71
CA VAL A 90 -1.23 11.75 2.75
C VAL A 90 -2.11 12.91 3.22
N ARG A 91 -1.50 13.96 3.73
CA ARG A 91 -2.21 15.19 4.04
C ARG A 91 -2.78 15.83 2.78
N PHE A 92 -3.81 16.65 2.93
CA PHE A 92 -4.51 17.27 1.79
C PHE A 92 -3.58 17.96 0.80
N ASN A 93 -2.64 18.77 1.27
CA ASN A 93 -1.69 19.46 0.38
C ASN A 93 -0.79 18.50 -0.38
N GLU A 94 -0.28 17.44 0.28
CA GLU A 94 0.53 16.40 -0.35
C GLU A 94 -0.28 15.59 -1.37
N ALA A 95 -1.57 15.36 -1.09
CA ALA A 95 -2.48 14.70 -2.03
C ALA A 95 -2.68 15.52 -3.30
N LEU A 96 -2.86 16.85 -3.16
CA LEU A 96 -2.97 17.75 -4.30
C LEU A 96 -1.69 17.77 -5.15
N ASP A 97 -0.51 17.85 -4.52
CA ASP A 97 0.77 17.84 -5.22
C ASP A 97 0.95 16.52 -5.98
N LEU A 98 0.59 15.40 -5.36
CA LEU A 98 0.66 14.08 -6.00
C LEU A 98 -0.32 13.98 -7.18
N LEU A 99 -1.54 14.49 -7.05
CA LEU A 99 -2.51 14.54 -8.15
C LEU A 99 -2.05 15.44 -9.29
N HIS A 100 -1.38 16.56 -8.98
CA HIS A 100 -0.76 17.41 -10.00
C HIS A 100 0.35 16.71 -10.78
N GLN A 101 1.16 15.90 -10.10
CA GLN A 101 2.19 15.07 -10.74
C GLN A 101 1.58 13.95 -11.59
N LEU A 102 0.45 13.38 -11.14
CA LEU A 102 -0.26 12.27 -11.80
C LEU A 102 -1.37 12.74 -12.76
N ARG A 103 -1.14 13.83 -13.50
CA ARG A 103 -2.13 14.35 -14.46
C ARG A 103 -2.49 13.31 -15.51
N ALA A 104 -3.76 13.20 -15.83
CA ALA A 104 -4.26 12.35 -16.91
C ALA A 104 -3.55 12.65 -18.23
N GLY A 105 -3.07 11.60 -18.91
CA GLY A 105 -2.26 11.71 -20.12
C GLY A 105 -0.78 12.02 -19.90
N GLY A 106 -0.36 12.33 -18.67
CA GLY A 106 1.04 12.54 -18.31
C GLY A 106 1.87 11.27 -18.40
N GLU A 107 3.14 11.43 -18.76
CA GLU A 107 4.11 10.34 -18.74
C GLU A 107 4.66 10.16 -17.33
N VAL A 108 4.82 8.89 -16.91
CA VAL A 108 5.35 8.52 -15.60
C VAL A 108 6.28 7.33 -15.72
N ASP A 109 7.22 7.27 -14.80
CA ASP A 109 8.08 6.10 -14.64
C ASP A 109 7.33 4.98 -13.92
N VAL A 110 7.34 3.81 -14.51
CA VAL A 110 6.69 2.61 -13.98
C VAL A 110 7.75 1.55 -13.73
N TYR A 111 7.82 1.08 -12.50
CA TYR A 111 8.71 -0.01 -12.09
C TYR A 111 7.90 -1.31 -12.07
N TYR A 112 8.34 -2.30 -12.82
CA TYR A 112 7.61 -3.56 -12.98
C TYR A 112 8.44 -4.78 -12.59
N ASP A 113 7.78 -5.79 -12.06
CA ASP A 113 8.39 -7.08 -11.74
C ASP A 113 8.74 -7.83 -13.05
N PRO A 114 10.01 -8.10 -13.34
CA PRO A 114 10.39 -8.78 -14.58
C PRO A 114 9.84 -10.20 -14.70
N GLY A 115 9.59 -10.88 -13.58
CA GLY A 115 8.98 -12.21 -13.57
C GLY A 115 7.46 -12.19 -13.71
N LYS A 116 6.82 -11.06 -13.37
CA LYS A 116 5.37 -10.86 -13.44
C LYS A 116 5.04 -9.42 -13.84
N PRO A 117 5.12 -9.07 -15.14
CA PRO A 117 4.95 -7.69 -15.60
C PRO A 117 3.63 -7.01 -15.22
N GLN A 118 2.61 -7.76 -14.83
CA GLN A 118 1.35 -7.22 -14.29
C GLN A 118 1.52 -6.56 -12.92
N ARG A 119 2.63 -6.87 -12.22
CA ARG A 119 2.98 -6.23 -10.95
C ARG A 119 3.85 -5.02 -11.23
N ALA A 120 3.31 -3.85 -10.99
CA ALA A 120 4.05 -2.61 -11.17
C ALA A 120 3.67 -1.58 -10.11
N VAL A 121 4.58 -0.65 -9.88
CA VAL A 121 4.41 0.50 -8.98
C VAL A 121 4.98 1.75 -9.63
N LEU A 122 4.48 2.93 -9.23
CA LEU A 122 5.05 4.22 -9.63
C LEU A 122 6.17 4.65 -8.67
N TYR A 123 6.01 4.33 -7.38
CA TYR A 123 6.98 4.67 -6.34
C TYR A 123 7.53 3.38 -5.71
N PRO A 124 8.77 2.98 -6.06
CA PRO A 124 9.38 1.78 -5.51
C PRO A 124 9.81 2.00 -4.06
N GLY A 125 9.72 0.96 -3.26
CA GLY A 125 10.11 0.97 -1.87
C GLY A 125 8.98 0.63 -0.92
N SER A 126 9.35 0.50 0.37
CA SER A 126 8.43 0.38 1.49
C SER A 126 8.52 1.64 2.35
N SER A 127 7.50 1.91 3.16
CA SER A 127 7.50 3.04 4.09
C SER A 127 7.74 2.58 5.53
N ALA A 128 8.21 3.50 6.38
CA ALA A 128 8.31 3.26 7.82
C ALA A 128 6.96 2.85 8.44
N GLY A 129 5.86 3.34 7.89
CA GLY A 129 4.50 2.96 8.32
C GLY A 129 4.23 1.46 8.23
N ASN A 130 4.77 0.75 7.24
CA ASN A 130 4.64 -0.70 7.16
C ASN A 130 5.32 -1.41 8.34
N VAL A 131 6.49 -0.90 8.77
CA VAL A 131 7.24 -1.47 9.90
C VAL A 131 6.45 -1.22 11.20
N VAL A 132 5.89 -0.04 11.38
CA VAL A 132 5.05 0.29 12.54
C VAL A 132 3.82 -0.61 12.60
N LEU A 133 3.12 -0.80 11.48
CA LEU A 133 1.96 -1.70 11.42
C LEU A 133 2.34 -3.14 11.74
N LEU A 134 3.45 -3.64 11.19
CA LEU A 134 3.95 -4.97 11.51
C LEU A 134 4.20 -5.14 13.01
N ALA A 135 4.89 -4.17 13.63
CA ALA A 135 5.15 -4.19 15.07
C ALA A 135 3.84 -4.17 15.88
N THR A 136 2.87 -3.36 15.47
CA THR A 136 1.55 -3.30 16.13
C THR A 136 0.83 -4.65 16.11
N TRP A 137 0.83 -5.37 14.98
CA TRP A 137 0.19 -6.69 14.88
C TRP A 137 0.89 -7.74 15.73
N ILE A 138 2.23 -7.72 15.79
CA ILE A 138 3.01 -8.65 16.63
C ILE A 138 2.74 -8.39 18.10
N VAL A 139 2.81 -7.13 18.54
CA VAL A 139 2.52 -6.74 19.94
C VAL A 139 1.09 -7.09 20.30
N GLY A 140 0.13 -6.82 19.44
CA GLY A 140 -1.28 -7.20 19.65
C GLY A 140 -1.45 -8.70 19.86
N ALA A 141 -0.81 -9.54 19.05
CA ALA A 141 -0.87 -10.99 19.17
C ALA A 141 -0.28 -11.48 20.50
N THR A 142 0.87 -10.91 20.91
CA THR A 142 1.52 -11.29 22.20
C THR A 142 0.67 -10.89 23.39
N LEU A 143 0.09 -9.68 23.40
CA LEU A 143 -0.80 -9.24 24.45
C LEU A 143 -2.07 -10.11 24.55
N THR A 144 -2.67 -10.46 23.41
CA THR A 144 -3.84 -11.34 23.36
C THR A 144 -3.53 -12.73 23.95
N MET A 145 -2.30 -13.24 23.78
CA MET A 145 -1.86 -14.48 24.40
C MET A 145 -1.57 -14.35 25.91
N ALA A 146 -0.99 -13.22 26.33
CA ALA A 146 -0.59 -13.00 27.73
C ALA A 146 -1.80 -12.73 28.65
N LEU A 147 -2.90 -12.18 28.14
CA LEU A 147 -4.12 -11.89 28.90
C LEU A 147 -5.09 -13.08 29.02
N ARG A 148 -4.66 -14.26 28.59
CA ARG A 148 -5.38 -15.54 28.70
C ARG A 148 -5.09 -16.26 30.01
#